data_bcb93f857b93c918391876e8dde7484b
#
_entry.id   bcb93f857b93c918391876e8dde7484b
#
_cell.length_a   1.000
_cell.length_b   1.000
_cell.length_c   1.000
_cell.angle_alpha   90.00
_cell.angle_beta   90.00
_cell.angle_gamma   90.00
#
_symmetry.space_group_name_H-M   'P 1'
#
loop_
_entity.id
_entity.type
_entity.pdbx_description
1 polymer ?
#
loop_
_entity_poly.entity_id
_entity_poly.type
_entity_poly.pdbx_seq_one_letter_code
_entity_poly.pdbx_strand_id
1 'polypeptide(L)'
;MTNESNKPEFWESSFIDKREMWGLEPSKSAVLTKDFFVSQSVKNILIPGIGYGRNAQVFIENGIAVTGIEISGTAIEMAEKHYGTQMTIHHGSVTDMPFDPYQYDGIFCYALIHLLAASERKKLILDCYNQIQENGYMVFTVISKQAHTYGQGKFVSRDRYEIFNGVNMYFYDRESIHAEFDGAGLFEITPIVESQPFYMIKCKKAS
;
A
#
# COMPACT_ATOMS: atom_id res chain seq x y z
N MET A 1 -26.37 -5.05 4.68
CA MET A 1 -25.28 -4.41 3.89
C MET A 1 -24.04 -5.23 4.18
N THR A 2 -23.70 -6.13 3.29
CA THR A 2 -22.55 -7.04 3.45
C THR A 2 -21.28 -6.23 3.23
N ASN A 3 -20.38 -6.29 4.19
CA ASN A 3 -19.04 -5.71 4.13
C ASN A 3 -18.28 -6.35 2.96
N GLU A 4 -18.20 -5.65 1.81
CA GLU A 4 -17.76 -6.22 0.54
C GLU A 4 -16.24 -6.08 0.31
N SER A 5 -15.54 -5.51 1.25
CA SER A 5 -14.13 -5.22 1.06
C SER A 5 -13.28 -5.94 2.10
N ASN A 6 -12.20 -6.47 1.72
CA ASN A 6 -11.27 -7.27 2.52
C ASN A 6 -11.84 -8.61 2.98
N LYS A 7 -11.80 -9.58 2.10
CA LYS A 7 -11.91 -10.97 2.52
C LYS A 7 -10.51 -11.43 2.94
N PRO A 8 -10.19 -11.46 4.25
CA PRO A 8 -8.93 -12.02 4.75
C PRO A 8 -8.67 -13.39 4.12
N GLU A 9 -9.73 -14.16 3.96
CA GLU A 9 -9.75 -15.48 3.33
C GLU A 9 -9.24 -15.46 1.87
N PHE A 10 -9.48 -14.40 1.10
CA PHE A 10 -8.99 -14.31 -0.28
C PHE A 10 -7.47 -14.18 -0.32
N TRP A 11 -6.91 -13.27 0.49
CA TRP A 11 -5.46 -13.05 0.52
C TRP A 11 -4.74 -14.22 1.13
N GLU A 12 -5.27 -14.78 2.24
CA GLU A 12 -4.74 -15.98 2.88
C GLU A 12 -4.69 -17.14 1.88
N SER A 13 -5.81 -17.45 1.21
CA SER A 13 -5.85 -18.50 0.18
C SER A 13 -4.89 -18.23 -0.97
N SER A 14 -4.78 -16.97 -1.41
CA SER A 14 -3.87 -16.60 -2.51
C SER A 14 -2.41 -16.82 -2.15
N PHE A 15 -1.99 -16.52 -0.90
CA PHE A 15 -0.63 -16.78 -0.45
C PHE A 15 -0.35 -18.26 -0.18
N ILE A 16 -1.35 -19.03 0.30
CA ILE A 16 -1.23 -20.49 0.43
C ILE A 16 -1.00 -21.12 -0.93
N ASP A 17 -1.81 -20.76 -1.95
CA ASP A 17 -1.81 -21.41 -3.26
C ASP A 17 -0.65 -20.98 -4.15
N LYS A 18 -0.30 -19.69 -4.14
CA LYS A 18 0.62 -19.10 -5.12
C LYS A 18 1.95 -18.66 -4.54
N ARG A 19 2.11 -18.71 -3.20
CA ARG A 19 3.37 -18.34 -2.52
C ARG A 19 3.88 -16.95 -2.95
N GLU A 20 5.12 -16.84 -3.38
CA GLU A 20 5.76 -15.61 -3.87
C GLU A 20 5.23 -15.21 -5.25
N MET A 21 3.90 -15.01 -5.38
CA MET A 21 3.19 -14.80 -6.66
C MET A 21 3.69 -13.60 -7.48
N TRP A 22 4.40 -12.67 -6.84
CA TRP A 22 5.00 -11.50 -7.51
C TRP A 22 6.52 -11.57 -7.58
N GLY A 23 7.13 -12.71 -7.24
CA GLY A 23 8.59 -12.89 -7.14
C GLY A 23 9.18 -12.19 -5.92
N LEU A 24 10.50 -12.23 -5.80
CA LEU A 24 11.24 -11.62 -4.68
C LEU A 24 11.80 -10.24 -5.01
N GLU A 25 11.90 -9.89 -6.29
CA GLU A 25 12.41 -8.60 -6.71
C GLU A 25 11.45 -7.47 -6.29
N PRO A 26 11.97 -6.38 -5.72
CA PRO A 26 11.16 -5.24 -5.34
C PRO A 26 10.54 -4.58 -6.57
N SER A 27 9.38 -3.96 -6.37
CA SER A 27 8.74 -3.16 -7.42
C SER A 27 9.56 -1.92 -7.77
N LYS A 28 9.40 -1.42 -8.98
CA LYS A 28 10.04 -0.16 -9.38
C LYS A 28 9.65 1.00 -8.47
N SER A 29 8.38 1.04 -8.04
CA SER A 29 7.89 2.05 -7.08
C SER A 29 8.61 1.96 -5.73
N ALA A 30 8.90 0.75 -5.23
CA ALA A 30 9.62 0.58 -3.98
C ALA A 30 11.05 1.13 -4.08
N VAL A 31 11.75 0.85 -5.18
CA VAL A 31 13.10 1.38 -5.44
C VAL A 31 13.09 2.91 -5.49
N LEU A 32 12.18 3.51 -6.26
CA LEU A 32 12.06 4.97 -6.37
C LEU A 32 11.66 5.62 -5.04
N THR A 33 10.78 4.97 -4.27
CA THR A 33 10.39 5.46 -2.94
C THR A 33 11.56 5.40 -1.96
N LYS A 34 12.35 4.32 -2.00
CA LYS A 34 13.56 4.19 -1.19
C LYS A 34 14.56 5.31 -1.53
N ASP A 35 14.82 5.60 -2.81
CA ASP A 35 15.73 6.69 -3.21
C ASP A 35 15.21 8.03 -2.71
N PHE A 36 13.91 8.29 -2.84
CA PHE A 36 13.29 9.49 -2.31
C PHE A 36 13.43 9.57 -0.78
N PHE A 37 13.09 8.51 -0.04
CA PHE A 37 13.17 8.50 1.43
C PHE A 37 14.61 8.68 1.94
N VAL A 38 15.58 8.04 1.31
CA VAL A 38 17.00 8.26 1.64
C VAL A 38 17.38 9.72 1.44
N SER A 39 16.97 10.35 0.33
CA SER A 39 17.24 11.78 0.07
C SER A 39 16.61 12.73 1.08
N GLN A 40 15.51 12.29 1.72
CA GLN A 40 14.80 13.04 2.77
C GLN A 40 15.23 12.65 4.19
N SER A 41 16.27 11.80 4.33
CA SER A 41 16.79 11.32 5.62
C SER A 41 15.79 10.55 6.48
N VAL A 42 14.79 9.91 5.86
CA VAL A 42 13.81 9.01 6.51
C VAL A 42 14.55 7.84 7.16
N LYS A 43 14.21 7.50 8.41
CA LYS A 43 14.86 6.46 9.21
C LYS A 43 13.94 5.29 9.55
N ASN A 44 12.65 5.54 9.65
CA ASN A 44 11.66 4.50 9.95
C ASN A 44 10.42 4.70 9.10
N ILE A 45 9.84 3.58 8.65
CA ILE A 45 8.64 3.60 7.79
C ILE A 45 7.60 2.58 8.23
N LEU A 46 6.34 2.91 7.94
CA LEU A 46 5.23 1.96 7.99
C LEU A 46 4.86 1.53 6.56
N ILE A 47 4.64 0.23 6.37
CA ILE A 47 4.18 -0.37 5.10
C ILE A 47 2.84 -1.07 5.32
N PRO A 48 1.69 -0.40 5.11
CA PRO A 48 0.39 -1.04 5.09
C PRO A 48 0.26 -2.04 3.93
N GLY A 49 -0.12 -3.29 4.23
CA GLY A 49 -0.19 -4.37 3.25
C GLY A 49 1.18 -4.83 2.78
N ILE A 50 2.08 -5.11 3.72
CA ILE A 50 3.48 -5.44 3.43
C ILE A 50 3.64 -6.75 2.64
N GLY A 51 2.63 -7.65 2.68
CA GLY A 51 2.72 -8.99 2.09
C GLY A 51 3.87 -9.80 2.70
N TYR A 52 4.54 -10.57 1.87
CA TYR A 52 5.73 -11.33 2.30
C TYR A 52 7.03 -10.51 2.29
N GLY A 53 6.94 -9.18 2.29
CA GLY A 53 8.07 -8.28 2.54
C GLY A 53 8.96 -7.97 1.34
N ARG A 54 8.66 -8.41 0.11
CA ARG A 54 9.52 -8.19 -1.06
C ARG A 54 9.91 -6.73 -1.29
N ASN A 55 8.99 -5.79 -1.04
CA ASN A 55 9.23 -4.37 -1.16
C ASN A 55 9.92 -3.76 0.08
N ALA A 56 9.89 -4.44 1.22
CA ALA A 56 10.55 -3.99 2.45
C ALA A 56 12.07 -4.09 2.34
N GLN A 57 12.56 -5.06 1.58
CA GLN A 57 13.99 -5.37 1.45
C GLN A 57 14.82 -4.14 1.10
N VAL A 58 14.42 -3.37 0.07
CA VAL A 58 15.21 -2.20 -0.37
C VAL A 58 15.33 -1.12 0.69
N PHE A 59 14.36 -0.99 1.59
CA PHE A 59 14.43 -0.05 2.70
C PHE A 59 15.37 -0.56 3.78
N ILE A 60 15.25 -1.83 4.17
CA ILE A 60 16.10 -2.48 5.17
C ILE A 60 17.58 -2.41 4.76
N GLU A 61 17.89 -2.78 3.52
CA GLU A 61 19.25 -2.75 2.96
C GLU A 61 19.86 -1.34 2.93
N ASN A 62 19.03 -0.30 2.99
CA ASN A 62 19.46 1.10 3.04
C ASN A 62 19.37 1.71 4.46
N GLY A 63 19.23 0.87 5.50
CA GLY A 63 19.26 1.28 6.90
C GLY A 63 17.99 2.00 7.37
N ILE A 64 16.87 1.78 6.68
CA ILE A 64 15.56 2.29 7.07
C ILE A 64 14.83 1.18 7.84
N ALA A 65 14.45 1.45 9.09
CA ALA A 65 13.66 0.53 9.89
C ALA A 65 12.25 0.37 9.33
N VAL A 66 11.77 -0.86 9.23
CA VAL A 66 10.47 -1.18 8.61
C VAL A 66 9.53 -1.79 9.63
N THR A 67 8.32 -1.22 9.72
CA THR A 67 7.15 -1.83 10.35
C THR A 67 6.11 -2.11 9.27
N GLY A 68 5.52 -3.29 9.28
CA GLY A 68 4.48 -3.69 8.33
C GLY A 68 3.14 -3.97 9.01
N ILE A 69 2.07 -3.92 8.23
CA ILE A 69 0.75 -4.43 8.59
C ILE A 69 0.36 -5.43 7.52
N GLU A 70 -0.05 -6.64 7.91
CA GLU A 70 -0.47 -7.67 6.97
C GLU A 70 -1.62 -8.49 7.56
N ILE A 71 -2.61 -8.80 6.72
CA ILE A 71 -3.81 -9.53 7.11
C ILE A 71 -3.64 -11.06 7.00
N SER A 72 -2.71 -11.52 6.15
CA SER A 72 -2.44 -12.93 5.90
C SER A 72 -1.36 -13.47 6.83
N GLY A 73 -1.72 -14.45 7.65
CA GLY A 73 -0.74 -15.17 8.48
C GLY A 73 0.32 -15.87 7.65
N THR A 74 -0.07 -16.49 6.53
CA THR A 74 0.85 -17.15 5.61
C THR A 74 1.87 -16.17 5.01
N ALA A 75 1.44 -14.95 4.64
CA ALA A 75 2.37 -13.92 4.12
C ALA A 75 3.36 -13.47 5.20
N ILE A 76 2.91 -13.34 6.46
CA ILE A 76 3.78 -13.01 7.60
C ILE A 76 4.82 -14.11 7.82
N GLU A 77 4.42 -15.39 7.85
CA GLU A 77 5.35 -16.52 7.99
C GLU A 77 6.39 -16.54 6.85
N MET A 78 5.99 -16.22 5.63
CA MET A 78 6.92 -16.10 4.50
C MET A 78 7.91 -14.93 4.71
N ALA A 79 7.43 -13.77 5.17
CA ALA A 79 8.27 -12.63 5.47
C ALA A 79 9.28 -12.94 6.59
N GLU A 80 8.85 -13.59 7.66
CA GLU A 80 9.73 -14.04 8.75
C GLU A 80 10.79 -15.05 8.27
N LYS A 81 10.41 -15.95 7.36
CA LYS A 81 11.34 -16.90 6.77
C LYS A 81 12.43 -16.22 5.91
N HIS A 82 12.07 -15.17 5.17
CA HIS A 82 13.00 -14.45 4.29
C HIS A 82 13.88 -13.45 5.03
N TYR A 83 13.31 -12.74 6.01
CA TYR A 83 13.94 -11.57 6.63
C TYR A 83 14.18 -11.72 8.14
N GLY A 84 13.67 -12.79 8.78
CA GLY A 84 13.83 -13.00 10.22
C GLY A 84 13.26 -11.84 11.02
N THR A 85 14.07 -11.29 11.93
CA THR A 85 13.69 -10.18 12.82
C THR A 85 14.08 -8.79 12.28
N GLN A 86 14.37 -8.68 10.99
CA GLN A 86 14.81 -7.39 10.39
C GLN A 86 13.68 -6.37 10.25
N MET A 87 12.42 -6.80 10.40
CA MET A 87 11.24 -5.94 10.43
C MET A 87 10.23 -6.42 11.45
N THR A 88 9.35 -5.53 11.89
CA THR A 88 8.18 -5.86 12.72
C THR A 88 6.94 -5.91 11.82
N ILE A 89 6.09 -6.93 11.98
CA ILE A 89 4.83 -7.01 11.24
C ILE A 89 3.68 -7.19 12.23
N HIS A 90 2.72 -6.27 12.18
CA HIS A 90 1.45 -6.38 12.89
C HIS A 90 0.47 -7.23 12.06
N HIS A 91 -0.04 -8.29 12.65
CA HIS A 91 -1.06 -9.13 12.02
C HIS A 91 -2.43 -8.48 12.19
N GLY A 92 -3.01 -8.00 11.10
CA GLY A 92 -4.33 -7.38 11.11
C GLY A 92 -4.69 -6.66 9.82
N SER A 93 -5.91 -6.16 9.78
CA SER A 93 -6.39 -5.38 8.64
C SER A 93 -5.90 -3.93 8.72
N VAL A 94 -5.50 -3.36 7.59
CA VAL A 94 -5.18 -1.93 7.50
C VAL A 94 -6.38 -1.02 7.83
N THR A 95 -7.59 -1.57 7.83
CA THR A 95 -8.79 -0.84 8.26
C THR A 95 -8.90 -0.71 9.78
N ASP A 96 -8.08 -1.45 10.53
CA ASP A 96 -8.07 -1.45 12.00
C ASP A 96 -6.91 -0.63 12.59
N MET A 97 -6.14 0.07 11.72
CA MET A 97 -5.08 0.98 12.16
C MET A 97 -5.58 2.01 13.16
N PRO A 98 -4.70 2.52 14.08
CA PRO A 98 -3.29 2.17 14.25
C PRO A 98 -3.08 0.89 15.08
N PHE A 99 -1.96 0.17 14.86
CA PHE A 99 -1.57 -1.01 15.64
C PHE A 99 -0.56 -0.71 16.74
N ASP A 100 0.08 0.46 16.69
CA ASP A 100 1.03 0.95 17.66
C ASP A 100 0.91 2.48 17.81
N PRO A 101 1.50 3.08 18.85
CA PRO A 101 1.47 4.52 19.07
C PRO A 101 2.62 5.26 18.37
N TYR A 102 3.43 4.60 17.56
CA TYR A 102 4.61 5.21 16.96
C TYR A 102 4.24 6.21 15.87
N GLN A 103 5.12 7.21 15.72
CA GLN A 103 5.11 8.15 14.62
C GLN A 103 6.23 7.77 13.65
N TYR A 104 5.91 7.67 12.38
CA TYR A 104 6.83 7.26 11.32
C TYR A 104 7.34 8.46 10.52
N ASP A 105 8.60 8.39 10.06
CA ASP A 105 9.15 9.38 9.13
C ASP A 105 8.55 9.25 7.74
N GLY A 106 8.22 8.03 7.36
CA GLY A 106 7.66 7.71 6.05
C GLY A 106 6.58 6.61 6.09
N ILE A 107 5.69 6.65 5.12
CA ILE A 107 4.71 5.58 4.86
C ILE A 107 4.80 5.21 3.39
N PHE A 108 4.88 3.91 3.11
CA PHE A 108 4.83 3.37 1.75
C PHE A 108 3.71 2.35 1.60
N CYS A 109 2.64 2.73 0.91
CA CYS A 109 1.49 1.88 0.64
C CYS A 109 1.45 1.47 -0.84
N TYR A 110 1.88 0.25 -1.13
CA TYR A 110 2.01 -0.27 -2.49
C TYR A 110 0.80 -1.11 -2.90
N ALA A 111 0.12 -0.68 -3.97
CA ALA A 111 -0.91 -1.44 -4.67
C ALA A 111 -2.02 -2.03 -3.78
N LEU A 112 -2.32 -1.39 -2.65
CA LEU A 112 -3.30 -1.83 -1.67
C LEU A 112 -4.57 -0.98 -1.67
N ILE A 113 -4.43 0.36 -1.58
CA ILE A 113 -5.56 1.27 -1.33
C ILE A 113 -6.69 1.14 -2.35
N HIS A 114 -6.37 0.84 -3.60
CA HIS A 114 -7.36 0.69 -4.67
C HIS A 114 -8.22 -0.59 -4.53
N LEU A 115 -7.86 -1.50 -3.62
CA LEU A 115 -8.66 -2.68 -3.29
C LEU A 115 -9.76 -2.38 -2.28
N LEU A 116 -9.66 -1.26 -1.57
CA LEU A 116 -10.53 -0.88 -0.48
C LEU A 116 -11.82 -0.19 -0.95
N ALA A 117 -12.87 -0.24 -0.14
CA ALA A 117 -14.08 0.55 -0.36
C ALA A 117 -13.82 2.06 -0.11
N ALA A 118 -14.69 2.93 -0.60
CA ALA A 118 -14.48 4.37 -0.52
C ALA A 118 -14.29 4.89 0.92
N SER A 119 -15.06 4.39 1.89
CA SER A 119 -14.91 4.75 3.30
C SER A 119 -13.60 4.26 3.90
N GLU A 120 -13.17 3.05 3.51
CA GLU A 120 -11.93 2.44 3.97
C GLU A 120 -10.70 3.13 3.39
N ARG A 121 -10.77 3.56 2.11
CA ARG A 121 -9.68 4.36 1.50
C ARG A 121 -9.47 5.68 2.25
N LYS A 122 -10.58 6.39 2.55
CA LYS A 122 -10.53 7.63 3.33
C LYS A 122 -9.95 7.39 4.73
N LYS A 123 -10.39 6.32 5.38
CA LYS A 123 -9.87 5.96 6.72
C LYS A 123 -8.38 5.65 6.65
N LEU A 124 -7.93 4.82 5.70
CA LEU A 124 -6.51 4.48 5.55
C LEU A 124 -5.63 5.72 5.33
N ILE A 125 -6.05 6.65 4.46
CA ILE A 125 -5.31 7.90 4.24
C ILE A 125 -5.21 8.71 5.53
N LEU A 126 -6.33 8.83 6.26
CA LEU A 126 -6.37 9.57 7.52
C LEU A 126 -5.51 8.92 8.60
N ASP A 127 -5.58 7.60 8.74
CA ASP A 127 -4.79 6.85 9.73
C ASP A 127 -3.29 6.96 9.43
N CYS A 128 -2.90 6.84 8.16
CA CYS A 128 -1.53 7.09 7.71
C CYS A 128 -1.09 8.53 8.04
N TYR A 129 -1.93 9.52 7.73
CA TYR A 129 -1.63 10.93 8.05
C TYR A 129 -1.47 11.18 9.54
N ASN A 130 -2.25 10.49 10.38
CA ASN A 130 -2.17 10.62 11.83
C ASN A 130 -0.91 9.92 12.40
N GLN A 131 -0.47 8.82 11.80
CA GLN A 131 0.73 8.09 12.23
C GLN A 131 2.04 8.60 11.62
N ILE A 132 2.00 9.55 10.69
CA ILE A 132 3.22 10.17 10.19
C ILE A 132 3.57 11.40 11.04
N GLN A 133 4.87 11.58 11.33
CA GLN A 133 5.36 12.75 12.05
C GLN A 133 5.25 14.04 11.21
N GLU A 134 5.35 15.20 11.86
CA GLU A 134 5.45 16.49 11.17
C GLU A 134 6.61 16.47 10.17
N ASN A 135 6.41 17.04 8.99
CA ASN A 135 7.34 17.00 7.86
C ASN A 135 7.62 15.60 7.27
N GLY A 136 6.99 14.54 7.77
CA GLY A 136 7.09 13.20 7.24
C GLY A 136 6.40 13.04 5.87
N TYR A 137 6.68 11.93 5.20
CA TYR A 137 6.24 11.68 3.83
C TYR A 137 5.40 10.42 3.70
N MET A 138 4.37 10.47 2.87
CA MET A 138 3.60 9.30 2.47
C MET A 138 3.72 9.08 0.97
N VAL A 139 3.95 7.84 0.56
CA VAL A 139 3.95 7.43 -0.84
C VAL A 139 2.93 6.31 -1.03
N PHE A 140 1.98 6.54 -1.93
CA PHE A 140 0.99 5.54 -2.32
C PHE A 140 1.16 5.18 -3.78
N THR A 141 0.92 3.92 -4.14
CA THR A 141 0.77 3.52 -5.53
C THR A 141 -0.63 3.00 -5.80
N VAL A 142 -1.24 3.51 -6.85
CA VAL A 142 -2.63 3.19 -7.21
C VAL A 142 -2.74 2.82 -8.68
N ILE A 143 -3.61 1.84 -8.99
CA ILE A 143 -3.87 1.46 -10.39
C ILE A 143 -4.58 2.60 -11.12
N SER A 144 -4.15 2.87 -12.35
CA SER A 144 -4.67 3.94 -13.20
C SER A 144 -5.85 3.46 -14.06
N LYS A 145 -6.76 4.37 -14.42
CA LYS A 145 -7.76 4.15 -15.48
C LYS A 145 -7.16 3.84 -16.86
N GLN A 146 -5.84 4.01 -17.03
CA GLN A 146 -5.13 3.61 -18.24
C GLN A 146 -4.75 2.12 -18.25
N ALA A 147 -4.97 1.40 -17.14
CA ALA A 147 -4.75 -0.03 -17.08
C ALA A 147 -5.72 -0.78 -17.98
N HIS A 148 -5.23 -1.83 -18.66
CA HIS A 148 -6.06 -2.62 -19.56
C HIS A 148 -7.25 -3.30 -18.87
N THR A 149 -7.18 -3.47 -17.56
CA THR A 149 -8.27 -4.05 -16.75
C THR A 149 -9.38 -3.03 -16.40
N TYR A 150 -9.18 -1.73 -16.64
CA TYR A 150 -10.23 -0.73 -16.41
C TYR A 150 -11.45 -0.99 -17.29
N GLY A 151 -12.63 -1.00 -16.68
CA GLY A 151 -13.88 -1.30 -17.39
C GLY A 151 -14.10 -2.80 -17.66
N GLN A 152 -13.17 -3.67 -17.26
CA GLN A 152 -13.33 -5.13 -17.34
C GLN A 152 -14.00 -5.66 -16.08
N GLY A 153 -14.52 -6.89 -16.18
CA GLY A 153 -15.18 -7.57 -15.04
C GLY A 153 -16.56 -7.04 -14.74
N LYS A 154 -17.03 -7.28 -13.50
CA LYS A 154 -18.37 -6.91 -13.06
C LYS A 154 -18.37 -5.49 -12.48
N PHE A 155 -19.24 -4.62 -13.00
CA PHE A 155 -19.43 -3.27 -12.47
C PHE A 155 -19.93 -3.32 -11.01
N VAL A 156 -19.25 -2.61 -10.12
CA VAL A 156 -19.61 -2.48 -8.69
C VAL A 156 -20.12 -1.07 -8.40
N SER A 157 -19.35 -0.05 -8.81
CA SER A 157 -19.72 1.37 -8.73
C SER A 157 -18.88 2.18 -9.72
N ARG A 158 -19.08 3.49 -9.78
CA ARG A 158 -18.26 4.36 -10.65
C ARG A 158 -16.77 4.09 -10.41
N ASP A 159 -16.06 3.75 -11.49
CA ASP A 159 -14.61 3.47 -11.52
C ASP A 159 -14.16 2.28 -10.67
N ARG A 160 -15.10 1.42 -10.20
CA ARG A 160 -14.83 0.25 -9.39
C ARG A 160 -15.44 -1.00 -10.02
N TYR A 161 -14.61 -2.02 -10.22
CA TYR A 161 -14.99 -3.28 -10.89
C TYR A 161 -14.47 -4.47 -10.08
N GLU A 162 -15.25 -5.56 -10.07
CA GLU A 162 -14.78 -6.86 -9.62
C GLU A 162 -13.99 -7.52 -10.76
N ILE A 163 -12.67 -7.58 -10.61
CA ILE A 163 -11.76 -8.04 -11.67
C ILE A 163 -11.43 -9.52 -11.54
N PHE A 164 -11.19 -9.98 -10.30
CA PHE A 164 -10.84 -11.36 -10.00
C PHE A 164 -11.73 -11.87 -8.88
N ASN A 165 -12.43 -12.97 -9.05
CA ASN A 165 -13.15 -13.78 -8.04
C ASN A 165 -13.44 -13.07 -6.69
N GLY A 166 -14.14 -11.94 -6.72
CA GLY A 166 -14.51 -11.16 -5.53
C GLY A 166 -13.55 -10.03 -5.17
N VAL A 167 -12.46 -9.82 -5.91
CA VAL A 167 -11.57 -8.67 -5.70
C VAL A 167 -12.10 -7.46 -6.45
N ASN A 168 -12.54 -6.49 -5.70
CA ASN A 168 -12.99 -5.21 -6.23
C ASN A 168 -11.80 -4.26 -6.35
N MET A 169 -11.63 -3.62 -7.51
CA MET A 169 -10.58 -2.64 -7.77
C MET A 169 -11.17 -1.30 -8.15
N TYR A 170 -10.77 -0.24 -7.48
CA TYR A 170 -11.06 1.15 -7.83
C TYR A 170 -9.93 1.71 -8.68
N PHE A 171 -10.25 2.27 -9.84
CA PHE A 171 -9.27 2.80 -10.78
C PHE A 171 -9.20 4.32 -10.68
N TYR A 172 -7.97 4.82 -10.55
CA TYR A 172 -7.71 6.23 -10.33
C TYR A 172 -7.41 7.00 -11.61
N ASP A 173 -7.80 8.26 -11.64
CA ASP A 173 -7.28 9.33 -12.48
C ASP A 173 -6.77 10.47 -11.61
N ARG A 174 -6.25 11.55 -12.22
CA ARG A 174 -5.72 12.68 -11.47
C ARG A 174 -6.81 13.38 -10.64
N GLU A 175 -8.03 13.47 -11.15
CA GLU A 175 -9.15 14.11 -10.44
C GLU A 175 -9.49 13.36 -9.14
N SER A 176 -9.63 12.04 -9.22
CA SER A 176 -9.90 11.21 -8.04
C SER A 176 -8.73 11.18 -7.04
N ILE A 177 -7.49 11.29 -7.52
CA ILE A 177 -6.32 11.43 -6.63
C ILE A 177 -6.40 12.76 -5.86
N HIS A 178 -6.64 13.87 -6.54
CA HIS A 178 -6.81 15.17 -5.87
C HIS A 178 -7.96 15.13 -4.86
N ALA A 179 -9.11 14.55 -5.23
CA ALA A 179 -10.27 14.45 -4.35
C ALA A 179 -10.00 13.66 -3.05
N GLU A 180 -9.11 12.67 -3.07
CA GLU A 180 -8.81 11.85 -1.89
C GLU A 180 -7.56 12.31 -1.13
N PHE A 181 -6.54 12.89 -1.79
CA PHE A 181 -5.21 13.13 -1.21
C PHE A 181 -4.84 14.59 -0.98
N ASP A 182 -5.56 15.59 -1.53
CA ASP A 182 -5.21 17.01 -1.31
C ASP A 182 -5.19 17.36 0.17
N GLY A 183 -6.17 16.88 0.94
CA GLY A 183 -6.24 17.07 2.40
C GLY A 183 -5.12 16.38 3.19
N ALA A 184 -4.39 15.47 2.57
CA ALA A 184 -3.26 14.77 3.16
C ALA A 184 -1.90 15.36 2.73
N GLY A 185 -1.89 16.56 2.15
CA GLY A 185 -0.68 17.26 1.74
C GLY A 185 -0.08 16.74 0.42
N LEU A 186 -0.92 16.38 -0.53
CA LEU A 186 -0.50 15.98 -1.87
C LEU A 186 0.39 17.03 -2.53
N PHE A 187 1.56 16.64 -3.02
CA PHE A 187 2.46 17.55 -3.74
C PHE A 187 2.98 17.01 -5.07
N GLU A 188 2.88 15.68 -5.31
CA GLU A 188 3.36 15.09 -6.57
C GLU A 188 2.49 13.88 -6.97
N ILE A 189 2.18 13.81 -8.28
CA ILE A 189 1.53 12.66 -8.93
C ILE A 189 2.37 12.28 -10.15
N THR A 190 3.02 11.13 -10.11
CA THR A 190 3.88 10.63 -11.19
C THR A 190 3.28 9.35 -11.80
N PRO A 191 3.05 9.27 -13.12
CA PRO A 191 2.70 8.01 -13.76
C PRO A 191 3.90 7.06 -13.71
N ILE A 192 3.62 5.79 -13.41
CA ILE A 192 4.62 4.73 -13.37
C ILE A 192 4.06 3.46 -14.00
N VAL A 193 4.90 2.71 -14.69
CA VAL A 193 4.55 1.40 -15.24
C VAL A 193 5.18 0.32 -14.38
N GLU A 194 4.32 -0.45 -13.75
CA GLU A 194 4.62 -1.72 -13.09
C GLU A 194 4.18 -2.89 -14.00
N SER A 195 3.41 -3.85 -13.50
CA SER A 195 2.73 -4.83 -14.36
C SER A 195 1.64 -4.18 -15.24
N GLN A 196 1.13 -3.04 -14.83
CA GLN A 196 0.15 -2.19 -15.51
C GLN A 196 0.48 -0.71 -15.25
N PRO A 197 -0.19 0.24 -15.93
CA PRO A 197 -0.10 1.66 -15.60
C PRO A 197 -0.64 1.96 -14.19
N PHE A 198 0.21 2.60 -13.38
CA PHE A 198 -0.10 3.09 -12.05
C PHE A 198 0.17 4.59 -11.93
N TYR A 199 -0.27 5.19 -10.84
CA TYR A 199 0.24 6.45 -10.34
C TYR A 199 0.99 6.23 -9.03
N MET A 200 2.10 6.92 -8.88
CA MET A 200 2.80 7.11 -7.61
C MET A 200 2.43 8.50 -7.08
N ILE A 201 1.88 8.52 -5.88
CA ILE A 201 1.31 9.70 -5.21
C ILE A 201 2.21 10.01 -4.03
N LYS A 202 2.72 11.24 -3.94
CA LYS A 202 3.51 11.68 -2.81
C LYS A 202 2.79 12.78 -2.04
N CYS A 203 2.71 12.59 -0.72
CA CYS A 203 2.15 13.54 0.23
C CYS A 203 3.20 13.91 1.28
N LYS A 204 3.08 15.10 1.85
CA LYS A 204 3.90 15.57 2.96
C LYS A 204 3.00 16.15 4.05
N LYS A 205 3.19 15.73 5.30
CA LYS A 205 2.52 16.34 6.43
C LYS A 205 3.13 17.72 6.70
N ALA A 206 2.28 18.72 6.85
CA ALA A 206 2.72 20.05 7.28
C ALA A 206 3.27 20.02 8.71
N SER A 207 4.07 21.04 9.01
CA SER A 207 4.57 21.31 10.38
C SER A 207 3.45 21.84 11.25
#